data_ce287053289e9f7f513ffa87677670bf
#
_entry.id   ce287053289e9f7f513ffa87677670bf
#
_cell.length_a   1.000
_cell.length_b   1.000
_cell.length_c   1.000
_cell.angle_alpha   90.00
_cell.angle_beta   90.00
_cell.angle_gamma   90.00
#
_symmetry.space_group_name_H-M   'P 1'
#
loop_
_entity.id
_entity.type
_entity.pdbx_description
1 polymer ?
#
loop_
_entity_poly.entity_id
_entity_poly.type
_entity_poly.pdbx_seq_one_letter_code
_entity_poly.pdbx_strand_id
1 'polypeptide(L)'
;MKRVISLMVLIVLVISLAACGNKTIKIGVVLPDASEERWANQDGKFFKEELDKLGKGYEYEILFSDGDEAKEKQNVEALIAKGAQVIIITVEGSGAGAVQAAKEAGVTVIAHDRMAKKDATTIANYYTTFNSWNVGKAQGGHLVEKALANGCTTANKCDLAIFAGRVADWPNATYFFGGAMEEIQPQFGIFNIINVNDTFSSLGFYTEATFNTAAKNALQTAMLPVDTDWNAETAGVKAAALVSQLGSANKSAKDVYVLAPNDDTSAAIRQEFAKMQFPYARYYTTGQDASDVALASLMGDLVKGKGTQTMTVFKDTSKLVKDSVTIAKNVIDGVAGLTGLAAGPKIDNVDTAYTLIDTLTIDNKQNTYNLIFKTGYKSETSAAFSNINFAPYKS
;
A
#
# COMPACT_ATOMS: atom_id res chain seq x y z
N MET A 1 43.59 -27.50 -49.65
CA MET A 1 43.48 -26.93 -48.27
C MET A 1 42.93 -25.51 -48.23
N LYS A 2 43.38 -24.51 -48.98
CA LYS A 2 42.90 -23.14 -48.94
C LYS A 2 41.38 -22.96 -49.22
N ARG A 3 40.80 -23.74 -50.15
CA ARG A 3 39.37 -23.67 -50.50
C ARG A 3 38.44 -24.29 -49.44
N VAL A 4 38.89 -25.31 -48.71
CA VAL A 4 38.10 -25.94 -47.61
C VAL A 4 38.07 -25.05 -46.39
N ILE A 5 39.17 -24.34 -46.09
CA ILE A 5 39.23 -23.39 -44.96
C ILE A 5 38.34 -22.19 -45.24
N SER A 6 38.25 -21.65 -46.47
CA SER A 6 37.33 -20.57 -46.83
C SER A 6 35.85 -20.98 -46.67
N LEU A 7 35.49 -22.23 -46.97
CA LEU A 7 34.14 -22.72 -46.84
C LEU A 7 33.73 -22.90 -45.36
N MET A 8 34.66 -23.39 -44.51
CA MET A 8 34.41 -23.49 -43.05
C MET A 8 34.26 -22.13 -42.37
N VAL A 9 35.06 -21.14 -42.75
CA VAL A 9 34.93 -19.77 -42.19
C VAL A 9 33.60 -19.14 -42.60
N LEU A 10 33.14 -19.37 -43.85
CA LEU A 10 31.83 -18.86 -44.30
C LEU A 10 30.66 -19.52 -43.59
N ILE A 11 30.73 -20.82 -43.31
CA ILE A 11 29.69 -21.55 -42.55
C ILE A 11 29.64 -21.09 -41.09
N VAL A 12 30.77 -20.82 -40.45
CA VAL A 12 30.83 -20.29 -39.09
C VAL A 12 30.26 -18.86 -39.02
N LEU A 13 30.52 -18.02 -40.03
CA LEU A 13 29.95 -16.66 -40.10
C LEU A 13 28.43 -16.68 -40.35
N VAL A 14 27.92 -17.61 -41.15
CA VAL A 14 26.48 -17.73 -41.42
C VAL A 14 25.73 -18.29 -40.20
N ILE A 15 26.35 -19.19 -39.41
CA ILE A 15 25.76 -19.69 -38.17
C ILE A 15 25.72 -18.60 -37.10
N SER A 16 26.68 -17.69 -37.03
CA SER A 16 26.67 -16.56 -36.11
C SER A 16 25.65 -15.48 -36.49
N LEU A 17 25.24 -15.37 -37.76
CA LEU A 17 24.16 -14.47 -38.21
C LEU A 17 22.75 -15.07 -38.04
N ALA A 18 22.62 -16.40 -38.01
CA ALA A 18 21.33 -17.06 -37.76
C ALA A 18 20.95 -17.13 -36.27
N ALA A 19 21.86 -16.77 -35.36
CA ALA A 19 21.61 -16.72 -33.92
C ALA A 19 20.98 -15.39 -33.43
N CYS A 20 20.67 -14.45 -34.32
CA CYS A 20 19.80 -13.29 -34.02
C CYS A 20 18.31 -13.65 -34.13
N GLY A 21 17.89 -14.76 -33.52
CA GLY A 21 16.50 -14.92 -33.13
C GLY A 21 16.15 -13.80 -32.14
N ASN A 22 15.02 -13.12 -32.34
CA ASN A 22 14.55 -12.11 -31.41
C ASN A 22 14.62 -12.69 -29.99
N LYS A 23 15.59 -12.23 -29.20
CA LYS A 23 15.79 -12.70 -27.84
C LYS A 23 14.53 -12.26 -27.05
N THR A 24 13.73 -13.23 -26.63
CA THR A 24 12.55 -12.95 -25.81
C THR A 24 12.99 -12.21 -24.53
N ILE A 25 12.37 -11.10 -24.29
CA ILE A 25 12.60 -10.26 -23.11
C ILE A 25 11.77 -10.81 -21.97
N LYS A 26 12.36 -11.02 -20.81
CA LYS A 26 11.66 -11.55 -19.65
C LYS A 26 11.62 -10.56 -18.52
N ILE A 27 10.41 -10.34 -17.98
CA ILE A 27 10.15 -9.47 -16.84
C ILE A 27 9.63 -10.35 -15.68
N GLY A 28 10.27 -10.27 -14.52
CA GLY A 28 9.78 -10.89 -13.30
C GLY A 28 8.97 -9.91 -12.46
N VAL A 29 7.91 -10.40 -11.83
CA VAL A 29 7.15 -9.65 -10.82
C VAL A 29 7.08 -10.51 -9.54
N VAL A 30 7.46 -9.93 -8.41
CA VAL A 30 7.36 -10.58 -7.10
C VAL A 30 6.48 -9.71 -6.21
N LEU A 31 5.37 -10.28 -5.76
CA LEU A 31 4.38 -9.64 -4.90
C LEU A 31 4.35 -10.31 -3.52
N PRO A 32 3.84 -9.61 -2.47
CA PRO A 32 3.81 -10.15 -1.12
C PRO A 32 2.92 -11.38 -0.98
N ASP A 33 1.75 -11.23 -0.39
CA ASP A 33 0.86 -12.34 -0.03
C ASP A 33 -0.40 -12.33 -0.94
N ALA A 34 -0.66 -13.47 -1.59
CA ALA A 34 -1.85 -13.63 -2.43
C ALA A 34 -3.16 -13.67 -1.62
N SER A 35 -3.11 -13.86 -0.31
CA SER A 35 -4.29 -13.83 0.57
C SER A 35 -4.80 -12.41 0.83
N GLU A 36 -3.96 -11.39 0.67
CA GLU A 36 -4.36 -9.99 0.75
C GLU A 36 -5.00 -9.55 -0.57
N GLU A 37 -6.23 -9.02 -0.51
CA GLU A 37 -7.01 -8.62 -1.69
C GLU A 37 -6.23 -7.71 -2.63
N ARG A 38 -5.49 -6.76 -2.07
CA ARG A 38 -4.72 -5.81 -2.84
C ARG A 38 -3.75 -6.51 -3.79
N TRP A 39 -2.92 -7.42 -3.27
CA TRP A 39 -1.83 -7.99 -4.07
C TRP A 39 -2.31 -8.92 -5.17
N ALA A 40 -3.30 -9.78 -4.89
CA ALA A 40 -3.82 -10.71 -5.88
C ALA A 40 -4.82 -10.05 -6.85
N ASN A 41 -5.79 -9.30 -6.31
CA ASN A 41 -6.96 -8.86 -7.07
C ASN A 41 -6.84 -7.45 -7.66
N GLN A 42 -5.84 -6.67 -7.23
CA GLN A 42 -5.54 -5.36 -7.79
C GLN A 42 -4.17 -5.37 -8.47
N ASP A 43 -3.06 -5.32 -7.73
CA ASP A 43 -1.71 -5.22 -8.31
C ASP A 43 -1.41 -6.37 -9.27
N GLY A 44 -1.62 -7.63 -8.88
CA GLY A 44 -1.37 -8.80 -9.73
C GLY A 44 -2.22 -8.80 -11.00
N LYS A 45 -3.50 -8.42 -10.90
CA LYS A 45 -4.38 -8.24 -12.05
C LYS A 45 -3.87 -7.16 -13.00
N PHE A 46 -3.55 -5.97 -12.46
CA PHE A 46 -3.09 -4.87 -13.30
C PHE A 46 -1.70 -5.12 -13.89
N PHE A 47 -0.79 -5.81 -13.19
CA PHE A 47 0.47 -6.27 -13.79
C PHE A 47 0.22 -7.16 -14.99
N LYS A 48 -0.69 -8.12 -14.86
CA LYS A 48 -1.05 -8.98 -16.01
C LYS A 48 -1.57 -8.14 -17.18
N GLU A 49 -2.49 -7.22 -16.93
CA GLU A 49 -3.10 -6.37 -17.96
C GLU A 49 -2.07 -5.45 -18.64
N GLU A 50 -1.16 -4.83 -17.88
CA GLU A 50 -0.16 -3.91 -18.44
C GLU A 50 0.98 -4.67 -19.16
N LEU A 51 1.41 -5.82 -18.63
CA LEU A 51 2.44 -6.64 -19.27
C LEU A 51 1.93 -7.31 -20.55
N ASP A 52 0.67 -7.74 -20.60
CA ASP A 52 0.04 -8.27 -21.83
C ASP A 52 0.06 -7.23 -22.97
N LYS A 53 -0.03 -5.91 -22.66
CA LYS A 53 0.03 -4.83 -23.65
C LYS A 53 1.42 -4.66 -24.31
N LEU A 54 2.47 -5.17 -23.70
CA LEU A 54 3.82 -5.14 -24.30
C LEU A 54 3.90 -6.01 -25.57
N GLY A 55 3.06 -7.04 -25.66
CA GLY A 55 2.88 -7.83 -26.88
C GLY A 55 3.98 -8.84 -27.15
N LYS A 56 4.11 -9.22 -28.43
CA LYS A 56 5.05 -10.27 -28.86
C LYS A 56 6.50 -9.86 -28.61
N GLY A 57 7.30 -10.78 -28.08
CA GLY A 57 8.71 -10.56 -27.74
C GLY A 57 8.93 -10.33 -26.24
N TYR A 58 7.88 -10.18 -25.46
CA TYR A 58 7.91 -10.10 -24.00
C TYR A 58 7.29 -11.34 -23.38
N GLU A 59 7.94 -11.87 -22.37
CA GLU A 59 7.41 -12.88 -21.45
C GLU A 59 7.48 -12.34 -20.03
N TYR A 60 6.55 -12.73 -19.18
CA TYR A 60 6.59 -12.34 -17.77
C TYR A 60 6.11 -13.48 -16.87
N GLU A 61 6.50 -13.40 -15.61
CA GLU A 61 6.03 -14.30 -14.57
C GLU A 61 5.76 -13.50 -13.29
N ILE A 62 4.60 -13.73 -12.66
CA ILE A 62 4.18 -13.09 -11.41
C ILE A 62 4.21 -14.16 -10.32
N LEU A 63 5.00 -13.94 -9.27
CA LEU A 63 5.16 -14.85 -8.14
C LEU A 63 4.77 -14.15 -6.84
N PHE A 64 4.26 -14.92 -5.90
CA PHE A 64 3.90 -14.45 -4.56
C PHE A 64 4.81 -15.04 -3.50
N SER A 65 5.17 -14.23 -2.51
CA SER A 65 6.12 -14.59 -1.45
C SER A 65 5.43 -15.12 -0.19
N ASP A 66 4.09 -15.07 -0.13
CA ASP A 66 3.25 -15.56 0.98
C ASP A 66 3.70 -15.02 2.36
N GLY A 67 4.13 -13.75 2.42
CA GLY A 67 4.58 -13.11 3.65
C GLY A 67 6.00 -13.50 4.11
N ASP A 68 6.78 -14.23 3.29
CA ASP A 68 8.08 -14.79 3.66
C ASP A 68 9.24 -14.20 2.85
N GLU A 69 10.17 -13.48 3.53
CA GLU A 69 11.37 -12.91 2.90
C GLU A 69 12.31 -13.99 2.28
N ALA A 70 12.36 -15.21 2.82
CA ALA A 70 13.17 -16.27 2.26
C ALA A 70 12.57 -16.77 0.95
N LYS A 71 11.25 -16.92 0.88
CA LYS A 71 10.52 -17.25 -0.34
C LYS A 71 10.61 -16.11 -1.37
N GLU A 72 10.54 -14.85 -0.93
CA GLU A 72 10.77 -13.68 -1.79
C GLU A 72 12.12 -13.80 -2.51
N LYS A 73 13.20 -14.05 -1.78
CA LYS A 73 14.54 -14.25 -2.35
C LYS A 73 14.57 -15.44 -3.32
N GLN A 74 13.97 -16.57 -2.97
CA GLN A 74 13.89 -17.75 -3.85
C GLN A 74 13.14 -17.44 -5.14
N ASN A 75 12.05 -16.67 -5.07
CA ASN A 75 11.31 -16.22 -6.24
C ASN A 75 12.18 -15.36 -7.17
N VAL A 76 12.93 -14.42 -6.63
CA VAL A 76 13.87 -13.59 -7.38
C VAL A 76 14.96 -14.45 -8.05
N GLU A 77 15.58 -15.36 -7.31
CA GLU A 77 16.58 -16.28 -7.83
C GLU A 77 16.03 -17.18 -8.96
N ALA A 78 14.78 -17.65 -8.83
CA ALA A 78 14.11 -18.44 -9.86
C ALA A 78 13.86 -17.63 -11.15
N LEU A 79 13.44 -16.35 -11.02
CA LEU A 79 13.24 -15.45 -12.14
C LEU A 79 14.57 -15.14 -12.85
N ILE A 80 15.66 -14.92 -12.10
CA ILE A 80 17.01 -14.74 -12.63
C ILE A 80 17.44 -15.98 -13.43
N ALA A 81 17.26 -17.18 -12.88
CA ALA A 81 17.60 -18.44 -13.55
C ALA A 81 16.81 -18.66 -14.85
N LYS A 82 15.58 -18.13 -14.93
CA LYS A 82 14.76 -18.12 -16.15
C LYS A 82 15.15 -17.02 -17.15
N GLY A 83 16.11 -16.16 -16.79
CA GLY A 83 16.66 -15.10 -17.65
C GLY A 83 15.88 -13.79 -17.60
N ALA A 84 15.24 -13.45 -16.48
CA ALA A 84 14.64 -12.14 -16.27
C ALA A 84 15.71 -11.03 -16.41
N GLN A 85 15.37 -9.97 -17.15
CA GLN A 85 16.24 -8.80 -17.37
C GLN A 85 15.88 -7.66 -16.43
N VAL A 86 14.62 -7.60 -16.00
CA VAL A 86 14.07 -6.66 -15.03
C VAL A 86 13.22 -7.43 -14.04
N ILE A 87 13.32 -7.09 -12.78
CA ILE A 87 12.45 -7.59 -11.71
C ILE A 87 11.76 -6.42 -11.05
N ILE A 88 10.42 -6.47 -11.01
CA ILE A 88 9.57 -5.55 -10.24
C ILE A 88 9.21 -6.29 -8.96
N ILE A 89 9.47 -5.67 -7.80
CA ILE A 89 9.30 -6.34 -6.51
C ILE A 89 8.60 -5.44 -5.49
N THR A 90 7.57 -5.97 -4.84
CA THR A 90 7.04 -5.42 -3.58
C THR A 90 7.61 -6.26 -2.44
N VAL A 91 8.48 -5.66 -1.64
CA VAL A 91 9.23 -6.41 -0.62
C VAL A 91 8.39 -6.73 0.62
N GLU A 92 8.66 -7.89 1.22
CA GLU A 92 8.03 -8.30 2.49
C GLU A 92 8.63 -7.56 3.68
N GLY A 93 9.93 -7.46 3.72
CA GLY A 93 10.65 -6.76 4.76
C GLY A 93 11.64 -5.77 4.18
N SER A 94 12.92 -6.06 4.30
CA SER A 94 13.95 -5.19 3.72
C SER A 94 14.15 -5.39 2.22
N GLY A 95 13.85 -6.57 1.70
CA GLY A 95 14.18 -6.99 0.34
C GLY A 95 15.69 -7.11 0.06
N ALA A 96 16.54 -6.94 1.07
CA ALA A 96 17.99 -6.81 0.88
C ALA A 96 18.59 -8.04 0.18
N GLY A 97 18.21 -9.23 0.61
CA GLY A 97 18.71 -10.49 0.04
C GLY A 97 18.25 -10.71 -1.40
N ALA A 98 17.00 -10.41 -1.69
CA ALA A 98 16.42 -10.53 -3.03
C ALA A 98 17.04 -9.54 -4.03
N VAL A 99 17.13 -8.26 -3.64
CA VAL A 99 17.72 -7.22 -4.50
C VAL A 99 19.21 -7.43 -4.71
N GLN A 100 19.93 -7.89 -3.68
CA GLN A 100 21.37 -8.19 -3.85
C GLN A 100 21.58 -9.31 -4.87
N ALA A 101 20.79 -10.40 -4.80
CA ALA A 101 20.88 -11.49 -5.77
C ALA A 101 20.62 -11.01 -7.22
N ALA A 102 19.61 -10.15 -7.42
CA ALA A 102 19.31 -9.57 -8.72
C ALA A 102 20.46 -8.69 -9.24
N LYS A 103 21.03 -7.83 -8.38
CA LYS A 103 22.15 -6.96 -8.74
C LYS A 103 23.41 -7.75 -9.12
N GLU A 104 23.74 -8.79 -8.38
CA GLU A 104 24.89 -9.68 -8.68
C GLU A 104 24.73 -10.37 -10.04
N ALA A 105 23.49 -10.65 -10.44
CA ALA A 105 23.15 -11.20 -11.75
C ALA A 105 23.05 -10.14 -12.87
N GLY A 106 23.24 -8.85 -12.56
CA GLY A 106 23.10 -7.75 -13.53
C GLY A 106 21.66 -7.45 -13.92
N VAL A 107 20.68 -7.85 -13.08
CA VAL A 107 19.26 -7.61 -13.31
C VAL A 107 18.84 -6.30 -12.67
N THR A 108 18.11 -5.47 -13.43
CA THR A 108 17.55 -4.21 -12.89
C THR A 108 16.39 -4.51 -11.96
N VAL A 109 16.35 -3.84 -10.82
CA VAL A 109 15.28 -3.96 -9.83
C VAL A 109 14.48 -2.68 -9.70
N ILE A 110 13.16 -2.81 -9.79
CA ILE A 110 12.18 -1.75 -9.54
C ILE A 110 11.42 -2.12 -8.28
N ALA A 111 11.60 -1.35 -7.20
CA ALA A 111 10.78 -1.48 -6.00
C ALA A 111 9.39 -0.89 -6.28
N HIS A 112 8.35 -1.67 -6.02
CA HIS A 112 6.95 -1.33 -6.24
C HIS A 112 6.26 -1.19 -4.89
N ASP A 113 5.62 -0.06 -4.64
CA ASP A 113 4.92 0.30 -3.41
C ASP A 113 5.79 0.36 -2.15
N ARG A 114 6.50 -0.70 -1.82
CA ARG A 114 7.39 -0.80 -0.65
C ARG A 114 8.84 -0.62 -1.05
N MET A 115 9.58 0.18 -0.28
CA MET A 115 10.97 0.49 -0.57
C MET A 115 11.89 -0.69 -0.21
N ALA A 116 12.60 -1.24 -1.19
CA ALA A 116 13.69 -2.17 -0.92
C ALA A 116 14.89 -1.43 -0.32
N LYS A 117 15.39 -1.89 0.83
CA LYS A 117 16.41 -1.16 1.61
C LYS A 117 17.41 -2.09 2.27
N LYS A 118 18.62 -1.55 2.45
CA LYS A 118 19.62 -2.11 3.36
C LYS A 118 19.93 -1.03 4.40
N ASP A 119 19.74 -1.36 5.67
CA ASP A 119 19.75 -0.37 6.75
C ASP A 119 18.71 0.74 6.49
N ALA A 120 19.10 1.99 6.38
CA ALA A 120 18.22 3.12 6.07
C ALA A 120 18.28 3.57 4.61
N THR A 121 19.03 2.85 3.74
CA THR A 121 19.31 3.25 2.36
C THR A 121 18.57 2.37 1.38
N THR A 122 17.91 2.97 0.37
CA THR A 122 17.31 2.21 -0.72
C THR A 122 18.38 1.51 -1.55
N ILE A 123 18.05 0.31 -2.02
CA ILE A 123 18.96 -0.53 -2.80
C ILE A 123 18.41 -0.91 -4.18
N ALA A 124 17.16 -0.62 -4.48
CA ALA A 124 16.62 -0.82 -5.83
C ALA A 124 17.16 0.23 -6.82
N ASN A 125 17.07 -0.05 -8.12
CA ASN A 125 17.45 0.91 -9.15
C ASN A 125 16.39 2.02 -9.31
N TYR A 126 15.11 1.66 -9.17
CA TYR A 126 13.96 2.55 -9.27
C TYR A 126 12.95 2.20 -8.17
N TYR A 127 12.06 3.17 -7.87
CA TYR A 127 11.01 3.00 -6.88
C TYR A 127 9.73 3.70 -7.34
N THR A 128 8.59 3.04 -7.17
CA THR A 128 7.26 3.60 -7.42
C THR A 128 6.42 3.49 -6.15
N THR A 129 5.74 4.55 -5.74
CA THR A 129 4.93 4.55 -4.52
C THR A 129 3.84 5.61 -4.53
N PHE A 130 2.98 5.60 -3.51
CA PHE A 130 1.96 6.62 -3.26
C PHE A 130 2.45 7.68 -2.29
N ASN A 131 1.78 8.84 -2.28
CA ASN A 131 2.01 9.89 -1.30
C ASN A 131 1.44 9.50 0.07
N SER A 132 2.19 8.71 0.82
CA SER A 132 1.76 8.18 2.11
C SER A 132 1.52 9.26 3.17
N TRP A 133 2.21 10.42 3.08
CA TRP A 133 1.94 11.54 3.98
C TRP A 133 0.54 12.10 3.76
N ASN A 134 0.16 12.32 2.51
CA ASN A 134 -1.18 12.78 2.15
C ASN A 134 -2.26 11.74 2.47
N VAL A 135 -1.95 10.44 2.37
CA VAL A 135 -2.86 9.38 2.86
C VAL A 135 -3.16 9.58 4.33
N GLY A 136 -2.13 9.77 5.16
CA GLY A 136 -2.29 10.02 6.58
C GLY A 136 -3.09 11.29 6.88
N LYS A 137 -2.75 12.40 6.22
CA LYS A 137 -3.49 13.67 6.37
C LYS A 137 -4.97 13.51 6.04
N ALA A 138 -5.31 12.81 4.96
CA ALA A 138 -6.70 12.58 4.59
C ALA A 138 -7.46 11.78 5.66
N GLN A 139 -6.83 10.75 6.24
CA GLN A 139 -7.44 9.95 7.31
C GLN A 139 -7.56 10.73 8.62
N GLY A 140 -6.48 11.38 9.07
CA GLY A 140 -6.49 12.19 10.28
C GLY A 140 -7.47 13.37 10.21
N GLY A 141 -7.44 14.10 9.10
CA GLY A 141 -8.34 15.23 8.84
C GLY A 141 -9.82 14.81 8.83
N HIS A 142 -10.15 13.66 8.20
CA HIS A 142 -11.51 13.12 8.24
C HIS A 142 -12.00 12.86 9.66
N LEU A 143 -11.19 12.22 10.50
CA LEU A 143 -11.57 11.95 11.89
C LEU A 143 -11.79 13.23 12.69
N VAL A 144 -10.91 14.22 12.53
CA VAL A 144 -11.04 15.52 13.19
C VAL A 144 -12.31 16.25 12.71
N GLU A 145 -12.54 16.30 11.40
CA GLU A 145 -13.76 16.91 10.83
C GLU A 145 -15.03 16.28 11.41
N LYS A 146 -15.11 14.94 11.41
CA LYS A 146 -16.28 14.23 11.92
C LYS A 146 -16.44 14.41 13.43
N ALA A 147 -15.36 14.44 14.20
CA ALA A 147 -15.40 14.68 15.64
C ALA A 147 -15.96 16.09 15.95
N LEU A 148 -15.44 17.11 15.29
CA LEU A 148 -15.93 18.49 15.47
C LEU A 148 -17.40 18.63 15.05
N ALA A 149 -17.78 18.07 13.89
CA ALA A 149 -19.16 18.08 13.40
C ALA A 149 -20.15 17.37 14.33
N ASN A 150 -19.68 16.36 15.07
CA ASN A 150 -20.48 15.63 16.06
C ASN A 150 -20.44 16.22 17.47
N GLY A 151 -19.83 17.40 17.65
CA GLY A 151 -19.85 18.14 18.92
C GLY A 151 -18.80 17.67 19.93
N CYS A 152 -17.71 17.04 19.49
CA CYS A 152 -16.57 16.79 20.37
C CYS A 152 -15.88 18.11 20.73
N THR A 153 -15.64 18.32 22.02
CA THR A 153 -15.00 19.53 22.55
C THR A 153 -14.06 19.15 23.70
N THR A 154 -13.29 20.09 24.19
CA THR A 154 -12.43 19.89 25.37
C THR A 154 -13.22 19.57 26.63
N ALA A 155 -14.49 20.04 26.74
CA ALA A 155 -15.41 19.73 27.85
C ALA A 155 -16.17 18.41 27.64
N ASN A 156 -16.38 18.00 26.36
CA ASN A 156 -17.07 16.77 26.01
C ASN A 156 -16.21 15.97 25.02
N LYS A 157 -15.21 15.29 25.56
CA LYS A 157 -14.24 14.54 24.75
C LYS A 157 -14.84 13.27 24.14
N CYS A 158 -14.47 13.01 22.91
CA CYS A 158 -14.81 11.79 22.21
C CYS A 158 -13.67 10.75 22.30
N ASP A 159 -14.02 9.47 22.25
CA ASP A 159 -13.03 8.40 22.33
C ASP A 159 -12.32 8.24 20.95
N LEU A 160 -10.99 8.22 20.98
CA LEU A 160 -10.13 7.99 19.80
C LEU A 160 -9.25 6.76 20.02
N ALA A 161 -9.29 5.82 19.10
CA ALA A 161 -8.35 4.71 19.00
C ALA A 161 -7.40 4.94 17.83
N ILE A 162 -6.11 4.69 18.02
CA ILE A 162 -5.07 4.93 17.02
C ILE A 162 -4.37 3.60 16.73
N PHE A 163 -4.34 3.20 15.46
CA PHE A 163 -3.58 2.06 14.98
C PHE A 163 -2.65 2.49 13.86
N ALA A 164 -1.49 1.83 13.77
CA ALA A 164 -0.47 2.11 12.77
C ALA A 164 -0.28 0.91 11.84
N GLY A 165 0.32 1.14 10.68
CA GLY A 165 0.82 0.09 9.82
C GLY A 165 2.13 -0.51 10.34
N ARG A 166 2.80 -1.35 9.53
CA ARG A 166 4.06 -2.03 9.86
C ARG A 166 5.19 -1.01 10.07
N VAL A 167 5.72 -0.90 11.29
CA VAL A 167 6.84 0.03 11.60
C VAL A 167 8.05 -0.23 10.69
N ALA A 168 8.30 -1.50 10.33
CA ALA A 168 9.38 -1.87 9.43
C ALA A 168 9.18 -1.42 7.99
N ASP A 169 7.97 -1.07 7.55
CA ASP A 169 7.67 -0.56 6.21
C ASP A 169 7.95 0.95 6.11
N TRP A 170 9.21 1.31 6.19
CA TRP A 170 9.69 2.64 5.90
C TRP A 170 9.83 2.83 4.37
N PRO A 171 9.39 3.95 3.78
CA PRO A 171 8.81 5.15 4.42
C PRO A 171 7.29 5.08 4.62
N ASN A 172 6.57 4.14 3.99
CA ASN A 172 5.12 4.17 3.88
C ASN A 172 4.39 4.30 5.23
N ALA A 173 4.66 3.40 6.18
CA ALA A 173 3.96 3.40 7.46
C ALA A 173 4.29 4.64 8.31
N THR A 174 5.56 5.06 8.33
CA THR A 174 5.96 6.24 9.11
C THR A 174 5.40 7.53 8.53
N TYR A 175 5.39 7.66 7.19
CA TYR A 175 4.80 8.83 6.53
C TYR A 175 3.28 8.88 6.69
N PHE A 176 2.59 7.75 6.51
CA PHE A 176 1.17 7.65 6.81
C PHE A 176 0.86 8.10 8.24
N PHE A 177 1.57 7.54 9.21
CA PHE A 177 1.35 7.87 10.62
C PHE A 177 1.68 9.34 10.93
N GLY A 178 2.77 9.86 10.39
CA GLY A 178 3.15 11.27 10.51
C GLY A 178 2.09 12.21 9.95
N GLY A 179 1.60 11.95 8.76
CA GLY A 179 0.53 12.73 8.13
C GLY A 179 -0.77 12.69 8.94
N ALA A 180 -1.14 11.54 9.49
CA ALA A 180 -2.31 11.44 10.37
C ALA A 180 -2.12 12.23 11.67
N MET A 181 -0.93 12.17 12.28
CA MET A 181 -0.62 12.94 13.49
C MET A 181 -0.55 14.44 13.22
N GLU A 182 -0.11 14.90 12.05
CA GLU A 182 -0.14 16.31 11.67
C GLU A 182 -1.55 16.90 11.80
N GLU A 183 -2.59 16.13 11.47
CA GLU A 183 -3.99 16.56 11.58
C GLU A 183 -4.60 16.33 12.98
N ILE A 184 -4.31 15.18 13.60
CA ILE A 184 -4.97 14.77 14.84
C ILE A 184 -4.34 15.42 16.07
N GLN A 185 -3.00 15.53 16.12
CA GLN A 185 -2.28 15.96 17.31
C GLN A 185 -2.65 17.38 17.78
N PRO A 186 -2.86 18.38 16.90
CA PRO A 186 -3.35 19.69 17.31
C PRO A 186 -4.73 19.66 17.98
N GLN A 187 -5.49 18.59 17.76
CA GLN A 187 -6.84 18.37 18.26
C GLN A 187 -6.92 17.33 19.39
N PHE A 188 -5.82 16.90 19.97
CA PHE A 188 -5.83 15.95 21.11
C PHE A 188 -6.69 16.43 22.29
N GLY A 189 -6.87 17.76 22.42
CA GLY A 189 -7.71 18.33 23.45
C GLY A 189 -9.17 17.86 23.42
N ILE A 190 -9.74 17.58 22.24
CA ILE A 190 -11.12 17.12 22.06
C ILE A 190 -11.27 15.59 22.14
N PHE A 191 -10.16 14.86 22.26
CA PHE A 191 -10.15 13.40 22.28
C PHE A 191 -9.72 12.84 23.64
N ASN A 192 -10.30 11.69 23.96
CA ASN A 192 -9.83 10.75 24.96
C ASN A 192 -9.19 9.58 24.18
N ILE A 193 -7.85 9.50 24.16
CA ILE A 193 -7.13 8.44 23.43
C ILE A 193 -7.18 7.17 24.27
N ILE A 194 -7.82 6.11 23.76
CA ILE A 194 -8.21 4.94 24.55
C ILE A 194 -7.25 3.76 24.47
N ASN A 195 -6.28 3.75 23.55
CA ASN A 195 -5.39 2.61 23.35
C ASN A 195 -3.88 2.94 23.36
N VAL A 196 -3.51 4.16 23.74
CA VAL A 196 -2.11 4.56 23.86
C VAL A 196 -1.84 5.16 25.23
N ASN A 197 -0.64 4.95 25.71
CA ASN A 197 -0.14 5.47 26.97
C ASN A 197 0.60 6.82 26.75
N ASP A 198 1.32 7.29 27.76
CA ASP A 198 2.00 8.59 27.79
C ASP A 198 3.01 8.85 26.66
N THR A 199 3.36 7.84 25.84
CA THR A 199 4.27 7.99 24.69
C THR A 199 3.72 8.97 23.65
N PHE A 200 2.41 9.07 23.48
CA PHE A 200 1.81 10.03 22.54
C PHE A 200 1.79 11.46 23.08
N SER A 201 1.68 11.65 24.38
CA SER A 201 1.72 12.98 24.99
C SER A 201 3.11 13.61 24.90
N SER A 202 4.16 12.82 24.76
CA SER A 202 5.54 13.25 24.56
C SER A 202 5.98 13.29 23.08
N LEU A 203 5.14 12.88 22.15
CA LEU A 203 5.43 12.93 20.72
C LEU A 203 5.51 14.37 20.25
N GLY A 204 6.65 14.76 19.68
CA GLY A 204 6.82 16.08 19.05
C GLY A 204 5.82 16.28 17.90
N PHE A 205 5.46 17.51 17.62
CA PHE A 205 4.65 17.86 16.47
C PHE A 205 5.52 17.95 15.21
N TYR A 206 5.19 17.16 14.20
CA TYR A 206 5.92 17.09 12.95
C TYR A 206 4.95 17.30 11.76
N THR A 207 5.43 18.03 10.77
CA THR A 207 4.79 18.20 9.47
C THR A 207 5.66 17.59 8.38
N GLU A 208 5.13 17.39 7.19
CA GLU A 208 5.94 16.93 6.04
C GLU A 208 7.16 17.83 5.82
N ALA A 209 7.00 19.16 5.96
CA ALA A 209 8.06 20.13 5.77
C ALA A 209 9.15 20.11 6.88
N THR A 210 8.82 19.65 8.09
CA THR A 210 9.76 19.56 9.23
C THR A 210 10.26 18.14 9.48
N PHE A 211 9.84 17.19 8.65
CA PHE A 211 10.23 15.79 8.79
C PHE A 211 11.74 15.61 8.62
N ASN A 212 12.33 14.84 9.53
CA ASN A 212 13.75 14.52 9.56
C ASN A 212 13.99 13.18 10.29
N THR A 213 15.25 12.76 10.42
CA THR A 213 15.58 11.49 11.09
C THR A 213 15.11 11.44 12.55
N ALA A 214 15.13 12.55 13.29
CA ALA A 214 14.62 12.59 14.66
C ALA A 214 13.09 12.39 14.69
N ALA A 215 12.36 13.06 13.80
CA ALA A 215 10.93 12.88 13.61
C ALA A 215 10.58 11.43 13.23
N LYS A 216 11.32 10.85 12.28
CA LYS A 216 11.20 9.44 11.90
C LYS A 216 11.29 8.53 13.13
N ASN A 217 12.36 8.65 13.91
CA ASN A 217 12.58 7.77 15.06
C ASN A 217 11.52 7.96 16.15
N ALA A 218 11.07 9.19 16.39
CA ALA A 218 10.01 9.49 17.35
C ALA A 218 8.66 8.88 16.91
N LEU A 219 8.29 9.06 15.64
CA LEU A 219 7.06 8.47 15.08
C LEU A 219 7.12 6.94 15.12
N GLN A 220 8.22 6.31 14.69
CA GLN A 220 8.38 4.86 14.75
C GLN A 220 8.27 4.31 16.17
N THR A 221 8.86 5.01 17.16
CA THR A 221 8.71 4.63 18.58
C THR A 221 7.25 4.71 19.04
N ALA A 222 6.54 5.75 18.63
CA ALA A 222 5.12 5.90 18.96
C ALA A 222 4.23 4.85 18.28
N MET A 223 4.61 4.38 17.10
CA MET A 223 3.87 3.36 16.35
C MET A 223 3.97 1.95 16.98
N LEU A 224 5.10 1.61 17.64
CA LEU A 224 5.36 0.23 18.14
C LEU A 224 4.19 -0.40 18.92
N PRO A 225 3.57 0.26 19.92
CA PRO A 225 2.47 -0.36 20.67
C PRO A 225 1.20 -0.57 19.83
N VAL A 226 1.03 0.17 18.75
CA VAL A 226 -0.18 0.20 17.89
C VAL A 226 0.07 -0.34 16.48
N ASP A 227 1.23 -0.92 16.24
CA ASP A 227 1.62 -1.55 14.97
C ASP A 227 0.72 -2.75 14.67
N THR A 228 0.04 -2.72 13.54
CA THR A 228 -0.83 -3.81 13.07
C THR A 228 -0.18 -4.68 12.00
N ASP A 229 1.05 -4.37 11.62
CA ASP A 229 1.75 -5.07 10.52
C ASP A 229 1.01 -4.99 9.16
N TRP A 230 0.13 -4.00 8.97
CA TRP A 230 -0.87 -3.90 7.90
C TRP A 230 -1.86 -5.09 7.84
N ASN A 231 -1.84 -5.97 8.83
CA ASN A 231 -2.50 -7.27 8.84
C ASN A 231 -3.80 -7.24 9.66
N ALA A 232 -4.89 -7.75 9.09
CA ALA A 232 -6.22 -7.77 9.71
C ALA A 232 -6.26 -8.60 11.00
N GLU A 233 -5.57 -9.76 11.05
CA GLU A 233 -5.54 -10.62 12.23
C GLU A 233 -4.81 -9.91 13.38
N THR A 234 -3.64 -9.34 13.13
CA THR A 234 -2.89 -8.55 14.13
C THR A 234 -3.70 -7.37 14.64
N ALA A 235 -4.38 -6.65 13.75
CA ALA A 235 -5.28 -5.55 14.12
C ALA A 235 -6.44 -6.03 15.00
N GLY A 236 -7.04 -7.17 14.65
CA GLY A 236 -8.10 -7.81 15.44
C GLY A 236 -7.64 -8.19 16.84
N VAL A 237 -6.46 -8.80 16.99
CA VAL A 237 -5.88 -9.13 18.30
C VAL A 237 -5.68 -7.89 19.17
N LYS A 238 -5.12 -6.80 18.60
CA LYS A 238 -4.92 -5.54 19.33
C LYS A 238 -6.26 -4.88 19.72
N ALA A 239 -7.24 -4.90 18.82
CA ALA A 239 -8.57 -4.38 19.09
C ALA A 239 -9.30 -5.21 20.16
N ALA A 240 -9.19 -6.54 20.14
CA ALA A 240 -9.75 -7.42 21.18
C ALA A 240 -9.14 -7.12 22.54
N ALA A 241 -7.82 -6.90 22.64
CA ALA A 241 -7.16 -6.48 23.87
C ALA A 241 -7.71 -5.15 24.39
N LEU A 242 -7.89 -4.16 23.50
CA LEU A 242 -8.51 -2.87 23.85
C LEU A 242 -9.95 -3.04 24.33
N VAL A 243 -10.77 -3.83 23.64
CA VAL A 243 -12.16 -4.13 24.06
C VAL A 243 -12.17 -4.78 25.44
N SER A 244 -11.25 -5.69 25.72
CA SER A 244 -11.08 -6.30 27.04
C SER A 244 -10.74 -5.27 28.13
N GLN A 245 -9.87 -4.30 27.82
CA GLN A 245 -9.52 -3.20 28.75
C GLN A 245 -10.70 -2.25 29.00
N LEU A 246 -11.53 -1.99 27.99
CA LEU A 246 -12.77 -1.19 28.15
C LEU A 246 -13.80 -1.92 29.01
N GLY A 247 -13.74 -3.24 29.07
CA GLY A 247 -14.54 -4.08 29.97
C GLY A 247 -16.04 -3.87 29.81
N SER A 248 -16.74 -3.69 30.93
CA SER A 248 -18.21 -3.45 30.98
C SER A 248 -18.58 -1.96 30.86
N ALA A 249 -17.67 -1.08 30.47
CA ALA A 249 -17.96 0.33 30.31
C ALA A 249 -19.07 0.54 29.27
N ASN A 250 -20.16 1.24 29.69
CA ASN A 250 -21.26 1.55 28.78
C ASN A 250 -20.84 2.66 27.80
N LYS A 251 -20.68 2.31 26.54
CA LYS A 251 -20.31 3.21 25.43
C LYS A 251 -21.49 3.52 24.49
N SER A 252 -22.70 3.02 24.76
CA SER A 252 -23.85 3.09 23.86
C SER A 252 -24.36 4.52 23.56
N ALA A 253 -23.97 5.50 24.39
CA ALA A 253 -24.25 6.92 24.16
C ALA A 253 -23.06 7.70 23.58
N LYS A 254 -21.94 7.04 23.26
CA LYS A 254 -20.71 7.66 22.75
C LYS A 254 -20.38 7.20 21.36
N ASP A 255 -19.69 8.05 20.62
CA ASP A 255 -19.05 7.69 19.36
C ASP A 255 -17.58 7.32 19.60
N VAL A 256 -17.02 6.49 18.73
CA VAL A 256 -15.59 6.22 18.68
C VAL A 256 -15.03 6.59 17.32
N TYR A 257 -13.86 7.21 17.34
CA TYR A 257 -13.06 7.57 16.18
C TYR A 257 -11.87 6.63 16.11
N VAL A 258 -11.60 6.05 14.95
CA VAL A 258 -10.56 5.03 14.81
C VAL A 258 -9.67 5.36 13.61
N LEU A 259 -8.44 5.74 13.89
CA LEU A 259 -7.40 5.74 12.87
C LEU A 259 -7.02 4.28 12.61
N ALA A 260 -7.45 3.74 11.48
CA ALA A 260 -7.09 2.39 11.05
C ALA A 260 -6.21 2.49 9.80
N PRO A 261 -5.06 1.78 9.75
CA PRO A 261 -4.05 2.05 8.73
C PRO A 261 -4.48 1.65 7.32
N ASN A 262 -5.27 0.57 7.15
CA ASN A 262 -5.86 0.18 5.88
C ASN A 262 -7.28 -0.38 6.06
N ASP A 263 -7.95 -0.72 4.97
CA ASP A 263 -9.36 -1.13 4.96
C ASP A 263 -9.58 -2.47 5.67
N ASP A 264 -8.70 -3.43 5.51
CA ASP A 264 -8.83 -4.76 6.10
C ASP A 264 -8.60 -4.72 7.62
N THR A 265 -7.62 -3.95 8.09
CA THR A 265 -7.42 -3.68 9.51
C THR A 265 -8.60 -2.92 10.11
N SER A 266 -9.16 -1.95 9.36
CA SER A 266 -10.37 -1.22 9.75
C SER A 266 -11.56 -2.17 9.97
N ALA A 267 -11.75 -3.13 9.07
CA ALA A 267 -12.82 -4.12 9.19
C ALA A 267 -12.64 -5.01 10.42
N ALA A 268 -11.43 -5.50 10.66
CA ALA A 268 -11.10 -6.34 11.82
C ALA A 268 -11.31 -5.59 13.15
N ILE A 269 -10.85 -4.34 13.24
CA ILE A 269 -11.04 -3.50 14.44
C ILE A 269 -12.54 -3.28 14.73
N ARG A 270 -13.32 -2.96 13.70
CA ARG A 270 -14.79 -2.77 13.86
C ARG A 270 -15.50 -4.02 14.33
N GLN A 271 -15.09 -5.20 13.85
CA GLN A 271 -15.65 -6.48 14.27
C GLN A 271 -15.40 -6.72 15.78
N GLU A 272 -14.23 -6.39 16.29
CA GLU A 272 -13.94 -6.53 17.73
C GLU A 272 -14.73 -5.54 18.58
N PHE A 273 -14.81 -4.27 18.19
CA PHE A 273 -15.65 -3.30 18.91
C PHE A 273 -17.14 -3.69 18.95
N ALA A 274 -17.65 -4.34 17.89
CA ALA A 274 -19.02 -4.83 17.84
C ALA A 274 -19.33 -5.95 18.85
N LYS A 275 -18.30 -6.63 19.40
CA LYS A 275 -18.45 -7.67 20.44
C LYS A 275 -18.61 -7.12 21.84
N MET A 276 -18.45 -5.80 22.06
CA MET A 276 -18.64 -5.18 23.36
C MET A 276 -20.08 -5.40 23.86
N GLN A 277 -20.26 -5.62 25.16
CA GLN A 277 -21.58 -5.74 25.78
C GLN A 277 -22.43 -4.49 25.58
N PHE A 278 -21.81 -3.32 25.65
CA PHE A 278 -22.42 -2.02 25.39
C PHE A 278 -21.59 -1.26 24.35
N PRO A 279 -21.73 -1.61 23.06
CA PRO A 279 -20.88 -1.06 22.00
C PRO A 279 -21.15 0.44 21.79
N TYR A 280 -20.21 1.11 21.17
CA TYR A 280 -20.36 2.51 20.79
C TYR A 280 -21.59 2.74 19.91
N ALA A 281 -22.17 3.92 20.02
CA ALA A 281 -23.35 4.29 19.23
C ALA A 281 -23.01 4.35 17.72
N ARG A 282 -21.88 4.96 17.40
CA ARG A 282 -21.37 5.08 16.02
C ARG A 282 -19.85 4.89 16.02
N TYR A 283 -19.36 4.33 14.92
CA TYR A 283 -17.93 4.15 14.68
C TYR A 283 -17.55 4.96 13.45
N TYR A 284 -16.57 5.84 13.61
CA TYR A 284 -15.97 6.60 12.53
C TYR A 284 -14.59 6.01 12.28
N THR A 285 -14.48 5.12 11.30
CA THR A 285 -13.22 4.44 11.00
C THR A 285 -12.70 4.84 9.63
N THR A 286 -11.38 4.93 9.54
CA THR A 286 -10.66 5.23 8.30
C THR A 286 -10.09 3.99 7.67
N GLY A 287 -9.49 4.15 6.50
CA GLY A 287 -8.75 3.12 5.78
C GLY A 287 -8.13 3.67 4.52
N GLN A 288 -7.45 2.81 3.80
CA GLN A 288 -6.92 3.04 2.45
C GLN A 288 -6.99 1.74 1.65
N ASP A 289 -6.76 1.83 0.34
CA ASP A 289 -6.68 0.81 -0.70
C ASP A 289 -7.99 0.56 -1.45
N ALA A 290 -9.13 1.09 -1.00
CA ALA A 290 -10.45 0.87 -1.61
C ALA A 290 -10.77 -0.62 -1.80
N SER A 291 -10.57 -1.41 -0.73
CA SER A 291 -10.90 -2.84 -0.72
C SER A 291 -12.41 -3.07 -0.81
N ASP A 292 -12.82 -4.28 -1.21
CA ASP A 292 -14.24 -4.61 -1.35
C ASP A 292 -15.00 -4.44 -0.03
N VAL A 293 -14.37 -4.78 1.11
CA VAL A 293 -15.01 -4.63 2.44
C VAL A 293 -15.25 -3.16 2.81
N ALA A 294 -14.34 -2.27 2.45
CA ALA A 294 -14.50 -0.83 2.67
C ALA A 294 -15.55 -0.23 1.76
N LEU A 295 -15.47 -0.55 0.46
CA LEU A 295 -16.42 -0.06 -0.54
C LEU A 295 -17.85 -0.53 -0.25
N ALA A 296 -18.03 -1.80 0.14
CA ALA A 296 -19.33 -2.31 0.58
C ALA A 296 -19.86 -1.57 1.83
N SER A 297 -18.96 -1.25 2.78
CA SER A 297 -19.31 -0.43 3.95
C SER A 297 -19.72 0.99 3.58
N LEU A 298 -18.95 1.65 2.70
CA LEU A 298 -19.21 3.03 2.25
C LEU A 298 -20.48 3.15 1.40
N MET A 299 -20.78 2.14 0.56
CA MET A 299 -22.00 2.10 -0.26
C MET A 299 -23.22 1.57 0.50
N GLY A 300 -23.01 0.89 1.63
CA GLY A 300 -24.07 0.38 2.49
C GLY A 300 -24.76 1.47 3.31
N ASP A 301 -25.81 1.08 4.03
CA ASP A 301 -26.49 1.97 4.97
C ASP A 301 -25.84 1.89 6.35
N LEU A 302 -25.77 3.03 7.03
CA LEU A 302 -25.32 3.12 8.42
C LEU A 302 -26.27 2.32 9.33
N VAL A 303 -25.83 1.18 9.82
CA VAL A 303 -26.60 0.37 10.76
C VAL A 303 -26.18 0.76 12.18
N LYS A 304 -27.15 1.26 12.98
CA LYS A 304 -26.91 1.63 14.38
C LYS A 304 -26.31 0.46 15.17
N GLY A 305 -25.22 0.71 15.89
CA GLY A 305 -24.51 -0.31 16.68
C GLY A 305 -23.61 -1.26 15.87
N LYS A 306 -23.54 -1.10 14.54
CA LYS A 306 -22.54 -1.77 13.70
C LYS A 306 -21.56 -0.74 13.19
N GLY A 307 -20.28 -1.03 13.36
CA GLY A 307 -19.23 -0.14 12.89
C GLY A 307 -19.27 0.03 11.38
N THR A 308 -19.21 1.26 10.92
CA THR A 308 -19.15 1.59 9.50
C THR A 308 -17.82 2.24 9.21
N GLN A 309 -17.14 1.80 8.17
CA GLN A 309 -16.05 2.58 7.64
C GLN A 309 -16.61 3.84 6.98
N THR A 310 -16.08 5.01 7.35
CA THR A 310 -16.65 6.29 6.95
C THR A 310 -15.84 6.98 5.85
N MET A 311 -14.65 6.47 5.56
CA MET A 311 -13.82 6.89 4.43
C MET A 311 -12.80 5.82 4.07
N THR A 312 -12.31 5.85 2.85
CA THR A 312 -11.08 5.18 2.42
C THR A 312 -10.25 6.12 1.55
N VAL A 313 -8.95 5.98 1.57
CA VAL A 313 -8.08 6.65 0.60
C VAL A 313 -7.87 5.72 -0.58
N PHE A 314 -8.34 6.16 -1.74
CA PHE A 314 -8.16 5.43 -2.99
C PHE A 314 -6.73 5.61 -3.50
N LYS A 315 -5.99 4.53 -3.49
CA LYS A 315 -4.69 4.38 -4.12
C LYS A 315 -4.90 3.66 -5.44
N ASP A 316 -4.83 4.39 -6.55
CA ASP A 316 -5.04 3.82 -7.89
C ASP A 316 -3.84 2.93 -8.27
N THR A 317 -3.92 1.67 -7.87
CA THR A 317 -2.85 0.68 -8.12
C THR A 317 -2.64 0.42 -9.61
N SER A 318 -3.64 0.68 -10.45
CA SER A 318 -3.49 0.57 -11.91
C SER A 318 -2.46 1.57 -12.45
N LYS A 319 -2.43 2.80 -11.90
CA LYS A 319 -1.40 3.80 -12.24
C LYS A 319 -0.03 3.41 -11.71
N LEU A 320 0.03 2.93 -10.46
CA LEU A 320 1.29 2.48 -9.85
C LEU A 320 1.94 1.36 -10.66
N VAL A 321 1.15 0.35 -11.05
CA VAL A 321 1.59 -0.76 -11.90
C VAL A 321 2.03 -0.26 -13.27
N LYS A 322 1.23 0.64 -13.90
CA LYS A 322 1.59 1.22 -15.19
C LYS A 322 2.94 1.94 -15.15
N ASP A 323 3.22 2.70 -14.09
CA ASP A 323 4.51 3.37 -13.94
C ASP A 323 5.65 2.36 -13.78
N SER A 324 5.48 1.32 -12.97
CA SER A 324 6.48 0.24 -12.82
C SER A 324 6.77 -0.49 -14.13
N VAL A 325 5.73 -0.82 -14.90
CA VAL A 325 5.89 -1.45 -16.23
C VAL A 325 6.52 -0.50 -17.25
N THR A 326 6.18 0.80 -17.17
CA THR A 326 6.82 1.82 -18.03
C THR A 326 8.31 1.93 -17.72
N ILE A 327 8.72 1.93 -16.46
CA ILE A 327 10.14 1.93 -16.07
C ILE A 327 10.81 0.67 -16.59
N ALA A 328 10.21 -0.51 -16.43
CA ALA A 328 10.76 -1.76 -16.94
C ALA A 328 10.98 -1.71 -18.45
N LYS A 329 9.99 -1.23 -19.19
CA LYS A 329 10.10 -1.07 -20.64
C LYS A 329 11.18 -0.07 -21.02
N ASN A 330 11.26 1.10 -20.38
CA ASN A 330 12.27 2.11 -20.64
C ASN A 330 13.69 1.55 -20.45
N VAL A 331 13.93 0.82 -19.35
CA VAL A 331 15.22 0.17 -19.08
C VAL A 331 15.59 -0.83 -20.17
N ILE A 332 14.63 -1.65 -20.60
CA ILE A 332 14.81 -2.64 -21.66
C ILE A 332 15.13 -1.97 -23.00
N ASP A 333 14.46 -0.86 -23.31
CA ASP A 333 14.69 -0.08 -24.53
C ASP A 333 16.00 0.74 -24.48
N GLY A 334 16.73 0.73 -23.37
CA GLY A 334 17.99 1.45 -23.20
C GLY A 334 17.82 2.96 -22.99
N VAL A 335 16.62 3.42 -22.57
CA VAL A 335 16.36 4.81 -22.18
C VAL A 335 16.31 4.95 -20.66
N ALA A 336 16.38 6.19 -20.13
CA ALA A 336 16.31 6.42 -18.71
C ALA A 336 14.96 5.96 -18.15
N GLY A 337 14.95 5.18 -17.06
CA GLY A 337 13.77 4.50 -16.53
C GLY A 337 12.58 5.42 -16.25
N LEU A 338 12.81 6.64 -15.74
CA LEU A 338 11.74 7.62 -15.45
C LEU A 338 11.31 8.45 -16.68
N THR A 339 11.78 8.13 -17.90
CA THR A 339 11.35 8.86 -19.10
C THR A 339 9.84 8.78 -19.28
N GLY A 340 9.19 9.95 -19.40
CA GLY A 340 7.74 10.06 -19.54
C GLY A 340 6.94 9.97 -18.23
N LEU A 341 7.62 9.85 -17.10
CA LEU A 341 7.01 9.81 -15.77
C LEU A 341 7.36 11.07 -14.96
N ALA A 342 6.48 11.44 -14.04
CA ALA A 342 6.77 12.50 -13.09
C ALA A 342 7.72 11.99 -12.00
N ALA A 343 8.86 12.67 -11.80
CA ALA A 343 9.73 12.39 -10.68
C ALA A 343 9.07 12.82 -9.37
N GLY A 344 9.12 11.96 -8.35
CA GLY A 344 8.66 12.29 -7.02
C GLY A 344 9.56 13.34 -6.33
N PRO A 345 9.05 14.05 -5.31
CA PRO A 345 9.86 14.92 -4.48
C PRO A 345 10.91 14.10 -3.73
N LYS A 346 12.01 14.72 -3.34
CA LYS A 346 13.06 14.01 -2.60
C LYS A 346 12.52 13.52 -1.26
N ILE A 347 12.58 12.21 -1.02
CA ILE A 347 12.33 11.60 0.29
C ILE A 347 13.67 11.49 1.02
N ASP A 348 13.69 11.82 2.32
CA ASP A 348 14.92 11.74 3.12
C ASP A 348 15.51 10.32 3.08
N ASN A 349 16.82 10.22 2.81
CA ASN A 349 17.56 8.95 2.62
C ASN A 349 17.07 8.03 1.47
N VAL A 350 16.32 8.56 0.51
CA VAL A 350 15.98 7.85 -0.72
C VAL A 350 16.79 8.41 -1.87
N ASP A 351 17.91 7.76 -2.19
CA ASP A 351 18.80 8.16 -3.30
C ASP A 351 18.38 7.57 -4.64
N THR A 352 17.40 6.66 -4.62
CA THR A 352 16.87 6.01 -5.82
C THR A 352 15.90 6.95 -6.54
N ALA A 353 15.99 6.99 -7.86
CA ALA A 353 15.01 7.69 -8.70
C ALA A 353 13.62 7.03 -8.56
N TYR A 354 12.59 7.81 -8.26
CA TYR A 354 11.26 7.29 -8.00
C TYR A 354 10.14 8.17 -8.56
N THR A 355 8.94 7.58 -8.67
CA THR A 355 7.68 8.27 -8.97
C THR A 355 6.77 8.27 -7.76
N LEU A 356 5.93 9.29 -7.64
CA LEU A 356 4.95 9.43 -6.57
C LEU A 356 3.56 9.60 -7.17
N ILE A 357 2.64 8.69 -6.83
CA ILE A 357 1.26 8.72 -7.29
C ILE A 357 0.38 9.45 -6.27
N ASP A 358 -0.38 10.44 -6.71
CA ASP A 358 -1.37 11.11 -5.88
C ASP A 358 -2.54 10.18 -5.54
N THR A 359 -3.14 10.43 -4.40
CA THR A 359 -4.25 9.65 -3.86
C THR A 359 -5.53 10.49 -3.76
N LEU A 360 -6.69 9.83 -3.77
CA LEU A 360 -7.99 10.47 -3.70
C LEU A 360 -8.77 10.00 -2.47
N THR A 361 -9.43 10.92 -1.79
CA THR A 361 -10.29 10.59 -0.64
C THR A 361 -11.68 10.17 -1.10
N ILE A 362 -12.17 9.06 -0.58
CA ILE A 362 -13.53 8.57 -0.78
C ILE A 362 -14.23 8.53 0.58
N ASP A 363 -15.20 9.41 0.78
CA ASP A 363 -15.91 9.59 2.05
C ASP A 363 -17.45 9.65 1.91
N ASN A 364 -17.95 9.39 0.70
CA ASN A 364 -19.38 9.34 0.44
C ASN A 364 -19.72 8.42 -0.74
N LYS A 365 -20.99 8.02 -0.81
CA LYS A 365 -21.48 7.04 -1.80
C LYS A 365 -21.32 7.53 -3.24
N GLN A 366 -21.53 8.82 -3.52
CA GLN A 366 -21.41 9.34 -4.88
C GLN A 366 -19.96 9.35 -5.36
N ASN A 367 -19.02 9.76 -4.50
CA ASN A 367 -17.59 9.71 -4.82
C ASN A 367 -17.10 8.26 -4.98
N THR A 368 -17.58 7.34 -4.13
CA THR A 368 -17.30 5.91 -4.27
C THR A 368 -17.72 5.42 -5.66
N TYR A 369 -18.96 5.75 -6.05
CA TYR A 369 -19.46 5.34 -7.36
C TYR A 369 -18.63 5.94 -8.50
N ASN A 370 -18.40 7.24 -8.48
CA ASN A 370 -17.71 7.96 -9.55
C ASN A 370 -16.26 7.51 -9.75
N LEU A 371 -15.54 7.27 -8.67
CA LEU A 371 -14.10 6.96 -8.72
C LEU A 371 -13.82 5.46 -8.94
N ILE A 372 -14.71 4.61 -8.49
CA ILE A 372 -14.47 3.15 -8.44
C ILE A 372 -15.31 2.40 -9.48
N PHE A 373 -16.63 2.57 -9.43
CA PHE A 373 -17.54 1.75 -10.26
C PHE A 373 -17.73 2.33 -11.66
N LYS A 374 -17.96 3.62 -11.77
CA LYS A 374 -18.12 4.31 -13.05
C LYS A 374 -16.86 4.25 -13.92
N THR A 375 -15.70 4.22 -13.31
CA THR A 375 -14.41 4.06 -14.01
C THR A 375 -14.10 2.62 -14.42
N GLY A 376 -14.84 1.65 -13.87
CA GLY A 376 -14.58 0.23 -14.07
C GLY A 376 -13.40 -0.34 -13.24
N TYR A 377 -12.90 0.42 -12.26
CA TYR A 377 -11.86 -0.07 -11.36
C TYR A 377 -12.31 -1.32 -10.60
N LYS A 378 -13.56 -1.32 -10.10
CA LYS A 378 -14.28 -2.48 -9.57
C LYS A 378 -15.60 -2.67 -10.33
N SER A 379 -16.06 -3.92 -10.42
CA SER A 379 -17.33 -4.25 -11.08
C SER A 379 -18.50 -4.13 -10.10
N GLU A 380 -19.58 -3.43 -10.50
CA GLU A 380 -20.84 -3.41 -9.76
C GLU A 380 -21.45 -4.80 -9.58
N THR A 381 -21.12 -5.76 -10.45
CA THR A 381 -21.65 -7.12 -10.45
C THR A 381 -20.84 -8.10 -9.61
N SER A 382 -19.78 -7.62 -8.93
CA SER A 382 -19.03 -8.46 -7.99
C SER A 382 -19.95 -8.94 -6.85
N ALA A 383 -19.73 -10.17 -6.40
CA ALA A 383 -20.46 -10.74 -5.28
C ALA A 383 -20.40 -9.91 -3.99
N ALA A 384 -19.27 -9.20 -3.79
CA ALA A 384 -19.07 -8.29 -2.66
C ALA A 384 -20.11 -7.15 -2.60
N PHE A 385 -20.70 -6.78 -3.74
CA PHE A 385 -21.64 -5.66 -3.87
C PHE A 385 -23.06 -6.07 -4.21
N SER A 386 -23.39 -7.37 -4.10
CA SER A 386 -24.70 -7.93 -4.47
C SER A 386 -25.91 -7.29 -3.75
N ASN A 387 -25.68 -6.71 -2.58
CA ASN A 387 -26.70 -6.02 -1.78
C ASN A 387 -26.73 -4.50 -1.98
N ILE A 388 -25.92 -3.95 -2.90
CA ILE A 388 -25.82 -2.50 -3.12
C ILE A 388 -26.72 -2.09 -4.27
N ASN A 389 -27.58 -1.09 -4.04
CA ASN A 389 -28.35 -0.46 -5.10
C ASN A 389 -27.55 0.71 -5.69
N PHE A 390 -27.01 0.53 -6.88
CA PHE A 390 -26.23 1.57 -7.59
C PHE A 390 -27.10 2.55 -8.37
N ALA A 391 -28.38 2.29 -8.59
CA ALA A 391 -29.23 3.13 -9.43
C ALA A 391 -29.24 4.64 -9.07
N PRO A 392 -29.24 5.02 -7.77
CA PRO A 392 -29.24 6.44 -7.39
C PRO A 392 -27.97 7.21 -7.79
N TYR A 393 -26.87 6.52 -8.08
CA TYR A 393 -25.55 7.12 -8.34
C TYR A 393 -25.16 7.18 -9.80
N LYS A 394 -25.99 6.63 -10.70
CA LYS A 394 -25.73 6.53 -12.16
C LYS A 394 -26.06 7.79 -12.95
N SER A 395 -26.62 8.79 -12.30
CA SER A 395 -27.02 10.06 -12.95
C SER A 395 -25.84 11.02 -13.16
#